data_730e2c0d985839aeff8e9855cb539a7b
#
_entry.id   730e2c0d985839aeff8e9855cb539a7b
#
_cell.length_a   1.000
_cell.length_b   1.000
_cell.length_c   1.000
_cell.angle_alpha   90.00
_cell.angle_beta   90.00
_cell.angle_gamma   90.00
#
_symmetry.space_group_name_H-M   'P 1'
#
loop_
_entity.id
_entity.type
_entity.pdbx_description
1 polymer ?
#
loop_
_entity_poly.entity_id
_entity_poly.type
_entity_poly.pdbx_seq_one_letter_code
_entity_poly.pdbx_strand_id
1 'polypeptide(L)'
;MAGILIAGTTSDAGKTVVATGVCRALARRGVRVAPYKAQNMSNNSMVCVGAGGVTTEIGRAQWIQACAARVDPEPAMNPVLLKPGSDQQSHVVLMGRPWGALSSSNWMHGRAELAAAAHRAYADLAGRYDVIVAEGAGSPTEINLRAGDYVNMGLARHAGLPVVVVGDVDRGGVFAAFFGTVALLSEEDQALVAGFIVNKFRGQLRLLEPGLADLERLTGRQVFGTLPWHPELWLDSEDALDLDGRRSGRTGARRVAVIRFPRISNFTDLDALGLEPDLDVVFAADPRGVSDADLVVLPGTRATISDLAWLRSRGIDAAIASHAAAGKPVLGICGGFQMLGQLIRDPEGIEGAPGEVPGLGLLDVETCFAAEKILRLSDGGYEIHHGRISRGDVADAFPGGVRAGQVFGTMRHGCLEVDALRAAFLADTLGLAPSQVSFPAARERRLDLLGDLIEEHLDVDALLELAGGGPPSELPFLPPGAP
;
A
#
# COMPACT_ATOMS: atom_id res chain seq x y z
N MET A 1 -17.55 22.45 -2.32
CA MET A 1 -16.90 21.31 -3.00
C MET A 1 -17.23 20.09 -2.18
N ALA A 2 -17.81 19.06 -2.80
CA ALA A 2 -18.22 17.89 -2.05
C ALA A 2 -17.03 16.97 -1.75
N GLY A 3 -16.90 16.54 -0.51
CA GLY A 3 -15.85 15.61 -0.11
C GLY A 3 -15.99 15.19 1.35
N ILE A 4 -15.34 14.10 1.70
CA ILE A 4 -15.35 13.53 3.04
C ILE A 4 -13.95 13.02 3.39
N LEU A 5 -13.52 13.21 4.65
CA LEU A 5 -12.27 12.65 5.14
C LEU A 5 -12.54 11.42 5.99
N ILE A 6 -12.00 10.28 5.58
CA ILE A 6 -11.99 9.03 6.35
C ILE A 6 -10.74 9.01 7.21
N ALA A 7 -10.89 9.31 8.49
CA ALA A 7 -9.84 9.23 9.49
C ALA A 7 -9.91 7.90 10.27
N GLY A 8 -8.95 7.61 11.12
CA GLY A 8 -8.96 6.38 11.93
C GLY A 8 -8.53 6.63 13.35
N THR A 9 -9.02 5.83 14.28
CA THR A 9 -8.54 5.87 15.67
C THR A 9 -7.08 5.45 15.79
N THR A 10 -6.59 4.61 14.85
CA THR A 10 -5.22 4.10 14.77
C THR A 10 -4.80 3.88 13.30
N SER A 11 -3.54 3.56 13.06
CA SER A 11 -3.05 3.22 11.70
C SER A 11 -3.83 2.08 11.06
N ASP A 12 -4.07 0.97 11.79
CA ASP A 12 -4.69 -0.25 11.24
C ASP A 12 -6.23 -0.29 11.42
N ALA A 13 -6.87 0.83 11.72
CA ALA A 13 -8.33 0.86 11.92
C ALA A 13 -9.14 0.45 10.67
N GLY A 14 -8.52 0.48 9.48
CA GLY A 14 -9.13 0.09 8.22
C GLY A 14 -9.61 1.27 7.39
N LYS A 15 -9.00 2.44 7.53
CA LYS A 15 -9.28 3.63 6.69
C LYS A 15 -9.28 3.31 5.21
N THR A 16 -8.23 2.62 4.75
CA THR A 16 -8.04 2.26 3.33
C THR A 16 -9.16 1.36 2.82
N VAL A 17 -9.60 0.38 3.64
CA VAL A 17 -10.72 -0.50 3.31
C VAL A 17 -12.01 0.32 3.14
N VAL A 18 -12.33 1.16 4.12
CA VAL A 18 -13.52 2.01 4.08
C VAL A 18 -13.46 2.99 2.91
N ALA A 19 -12.35 3.72 2.72
CA ALA A 19 -12.20 4.67 1.61
C ALA A 19 -12.32 3.99 0.24
N THR A 20 -11.69 2.81 0.06
CA THR A 20 -11.80 2.02 -1.18
C THR A 20 -13.23 1.59 -1.45
N GLY A 21 -13.91 1.07 -0.43
CA GLY A 21 -15.28 0.60 -0.56
C GLY A 21 -16.28 1.73 -0.82
N VAL A 22 -16.12 2.88 -0.15
CA VAL A 22 -16.93 4.08 -0.41
C VAL A 22 -16.70 4.58 -1.84
N CYS A 23 -15.46 4.61 -2.33
CA CYS A 23 -15.17 4.93 -3.73
C CYS A 23 -15.91 3.97 -4.69
N ARG A 24 -15.91 2.66 -4.40
CA ARG A 24 -16.60 1.67 -5.26
C ARG A 24 -18.11 1.83 -5.21
N ALA A 25 -18.70 2.01 -4.03
CA ALA A 25 -20.14 2.21 -3.85
C ALA A 25 -20.62 3.47 -4.59
N LEU A 26 -19.92 4.60 -4.41
CA LEU A 26 -20.28 5.86 -5.09
C LEU A 26 -20.11 5.75 -6.62
N ALA A 27 -19.03 5.13 -7.10
CA ALA A 27 -18.83 4.92 -8.54
C ALA A 27 -19.94 4.05 -9.17
N ARG A 28 -20.44 3.02 -8.45
CA ARG A 28 -21.57 2.17 -8.89
C ARG A 28 -22.90 2.93 -8.95
N ARG A 29 -23.04 3.96 -8.12
CA ARG A 29 -24.20 4.88 -8.13
C ARG A 29 -24.11 5.98 -9.22
N GLY A 30 -23.04 5.94 -10.04
CA GLY A 30 -22.81 6.91 -11.12
C GLY A 30 -22.21 8.25 -10.67
N VAL A 31 -21.74 8.35 -9.42
CA VAL A 31 -21.05 9.53 -8.91
C VAL A 31 -19.61 9.53 -9.48
N ARG A 32 -19.17 10.67 -10.03
CA ARG A 32 -17.78 10.85 -10.44
C ARG A 32 -16.93 11.11 -9.19
N VAL A 33 -16.45 10.03 -8.58
CA VAL A 33 -15.67 10.06 -7.33
C VAL A 33 -14.19 9.91 -7.62
N ALA A 34 -13.34 10.63 -6.86
CA ALA A 34 -11.89 10.38 -6.85
C ALA A 34 -11.40 10.11 -5.41
N PRO A 35 -10.49 9.14 -5.23
CA PRO A 35 -9.78 8.98 -3.98
C PRO A 35 -8.74 10.08 -3.81
N TYR A 36 -8.39 10.38 -2.57
CA TYR A 36 -7.32 11.31 -2.25
C TYR A 36 -6.63 10.94 -0.93
N LYS A 37 -5.31 10.98 -0.90
CA LYS A 37 -4.52 10.87 0.34
C LYS A 37 -3.38 11.87 0.27
N ALA A 38 -3.45 12.93 1.07
CA ALA A 38 -2.52 14.05 1.04
C ALA A 38 -1.06 13.60 1.18
N GLN A 39 -0.81 12.68 2.11
CA GLN A 39 0.48 12.04 2.31
C GLN A 39 0.29 10.55 2.58
N ASN A 40 1.03 9.73 1.88
CA ASN A 40 1.14 8.31 2.17
C ASN A 40 2.57 7.95 2.62
N MET A 41 2.71 6.93 3.46
CA MET A 41 4.00 6.36 3.85
C MET A 41 4.01 4.89 3.49
N SER A 42 4.63 4.54 2.35
CA SER A 42 4.66 3.16 1.86
C SER A 42 5.83 2.94 0.91
N ASN A 43 6.39 1.73 0.94
CA ASN A 43 7.34 1.25 -0.08
C ASN A 43 6.64 0.59 -1.28
N ASN A 44 5.32 0.37 -1.19
CA ASN A 44 4.51 -0.19 -2.28
C ASN A 44 3.97 0.93 -3.16
N SER A 45 4.36 0.93 -4.42
CA SER A 45 3.98 1.98 -5.38
C SER A 45 3.79 1.41 -6.78
N MET A 46 3.06 2.16 -7.58
CA MET A 46 2.75 1.88 -8.97
C MET A 46 3.25 3.02 -9.86
N VAL A 47 3.42 2.72 -11.13
CA VAL A 47 3.58 3.73 -12.16
C VAL A 47 2.20 4.08 -12.72
N CYS A 48 1.91 5.36 -12.82
CA CYS A 48 0.70 5.89 -13.45
C CYS A 48 1.06 6.96 -14.49
N VAL A 49 0.07 7.41 -15.25
CA VAL A 49 0.26 8.47 -16.25
C VAL A 49 -0.18 9.79 -15.64
N GLY A 50 0.74 10.73 -15.51
CA GLY A 50 0.46 12.09 -15.08
C GLY A 50 0.09 13.02 -16.21
N ALA A 51 -0.04 14.31 -15.91
CA ALA A 51 -0.35 15.34 -16.87
C ALA A 51 0.65 15.33 -18.06
N GLY A 52 0.14 15.50 -19.27
CA GLY A 52 0.95 15.50 -20.48
C GLY A 52 1.47 14.12 -20.92
N GLY A 53 0.92 13.02 -20.38
CA GLY A 53 1.29 11.66 -20.75
C GLY A 53 2.61 11.16 -20.17
N VAL A 54 3.15 11.86 -19.17
CA VAL A 54 4.41 11.49 -18.52
C VAL A 54 4.17 10.44 -17.45
N THR A 55 5.01 9.39 -17.43
CA THR A 55 4.97 8.38 -16.37
C THR A 55 5.42 8.95 -15.03
N THR A 56 4.66 8.66 -14.00
CA THR A 56 4.83 9.15 -12.64
C THR A 56 4.56 8.02 -11.63
N GLU A 57 4.92 8.25 -10.37
CA GLU A 57 4.75 7.29 -9.28
C GLU A 57 3.54 7.65 -8.39
N ILE A 58 2.78 6.63 -7.97
CA ILE A 58 1.68 6.75 -7.02
C ILE A 58 1.74 5.62 -5.98
N GLY A 59 1.27 5.85 -4.76
CA GLY A 59 1.12 4.80 -3.76
C GLY A 59 0.16 3.68 -4.22
N ARG A 60 0.50 2.43 -3.93
CA ARG A 60 -0.31 1.26 -4.36
C ARG A 60 -1.74 1.34 -3.86
N ALA A 61 -1.96 1.77 -2.61
CA ALA A 61 -3.29 1.91 -2.03
C ALA A 61 -4.16 2.90 -2.82
N GLN A 62 -3.63 4.07 -3.20
CA GLN A 62 -4.38 5.06 -3.97
C GLN A 62 -4.60 4.61 -5.41
N TRP A 63 -3.69 3.82 -5.97
CA TRP A 63 -3.90 3.17 -7.25
C TRP A 63 -5.12 2.22 -7.21
N ILE A 64 -5.22 1.37 -6.17
CA ILE A 64 -6.38 0.48 -5.96
C ILE A 64 -7.66 1.26 -5.71
N GLN A 65 -7.60 2.35 -4.96
CA GLN A 65 -8.74 3.23 -4.72
C GLN A 65 -9.23 3.89 -6.03
N ALA A 66 -8.31 4.27 -6.93
CA ALA A 66 -8.67 4.77 -8.26
C ALA A 66 -9.35 3.67 -9.10
N CYS A 67 -8.85 2.42 -9.06
CA CYS A 67 -9.52 1.28 -9.68
C CYS A 67 -10.93 1.06 -9.11
N ALA A 68 -11.10 1.16 -7.79
CA ALA A 68 -12.41 1.07 -7.13
C ALA A 68 -13.36 2.18 -7.60
N ALA A 69 -12.86 3.40 -7.72
CA ALA A 69 -13.57 4.56 -8.24
C ALA A 69 -13.84 4.50 -9.75
N ARG A 70 -13.26 3.53 -10.47
CA ARG A 70 -13.32 3.39 -11.95
C ARG A 70 -12.78 4.61 -12.68
N VAL A 71 -11.69 5.18 -12.17
CA VAL A 71 -10.98 6.32 -12.75
C VAL A 71 -9.51 5.98 -12.95
N ASP A 72 -8.86 6.67 -13.90
CA ASP A 72 -7.43 6.49 -14.12
C ASP A 72 -6.64 7.04 -12.92
N PRO A 73 -5.67 6.27 -12.38
CA PRO A 73 -4.83 6.74 -11.30
C PRO A 73 -3.90 7.86 -11.76
N GLU A 74 -3.79 8.91 -10.96
CA GLU A 74 -2.94 10.05 -11.23
C GLU A 74 -2.23 10.55 -9.97
N PRO A 75 -1.07 11.23 -10.08
CA PRO A 75 -0.28 11.64 -8.92
C PRO A 75 -1.00 12.65 -8.01
N ALA A 76 -2.02 13.36 -8.50
CA ALA A 76 -2.82 14.26 -7.68
C ALA A 76 -3.61 13.51 -6.58
N MET A 77 -3.93 12.23 -6.77
CA MET A 77 -4.62 11.39 -5.79
C MET A 77 -3.73 11.02 -4.59
N ASN A 78 -2.39 11.08 -4.77
CA ASN A 78 -1.40 10.90 -3.71
C ASN A 78 -0.21 11.83 -3.93
N PRO A 79 -0.36 13.14 -3.68
CA PRO A 79 0.65 14.14 -4.03
C PRO A 79 1.97 13.97 -3.28
N VAL A 80 1.93 13.45 -2.05
CA VAL A 80 3.13 13.19 -1.24
C VAL A 80 3.21 11.71 -0.88
N LEU A 81 4.25 11.03 -1.38
CA LEU A 81 4.55 9.65 -0.99
C LEU A 81 5.91 9.62 -0.29
N LEU A 82 5.92 9.19 0.96
CA LEU A 82 7.11 8.97 1.76
C LEU A 82 7.52 7.51 1.65
N LYS A 83 8.76 7.26 1.24
CA LYS A 83 9.34 5.91 1.13
C LYS A 83 10.41 5.73 2.21
N PRO A 84 10.11 4.99 3.30
CA PRO A 84 11.08 4.74 4.35
C PRO A 84 12.32 4.03 3.80
N GLY A 85 13.48 4.71 3.83
CA GLY A 85 14.77 4.15 3.43
C GLY A 85 15.58 3.65 4.63
N SER A 86 15.40 4.31 5.80
CA SER A 86 15.98 3.91 7.09
C SER A 86 15.05 4.32 8.22
N ASP A 87 15.40 4.01 9.46
CA ASP A 87 14.61 4.40 10.64
C ASP A 87 14.58 5.92 10.87
N GLN A 88 15.48 6.67 10.23
CA GLN A 88 15.63 8.13 10.44
C GLN A 88 15.43 8.95 9.15
N GLN A 89 15.25 8.30 8.00
CA GLN A 89 15.16 8.98 6.71
C GLN A 89 14.13 8.36 5.80
N SER A 90 13.31 9.22 5.18
CA SER A 90 12.36 8.84 4.14
C SER A 90 12.65 9.61 2.86
N HIS A 91 12.65 8.91 1.73
CA HIS A 91 12.67 9.55 0.42
C HIS A 91 11.29 10.08 0.09
N VAL A 92 11.23 11.28 -0.45
CA VAL A 92 9.97 11.96 -0.79
C VAL A 92 9.75 11.90 -2.29
N VAL A 93 8.57 11.44 -2.68
CA VAL A 93 8.04 11.56 -4.02
C VAL A 93 6.93 12.61 -3.97
N LEU A 94 7.10 13.70 -4.71
CA LEU A 94 6.15 14.82 -4.80
C LEU A 94 5.52 14.84 -6.18
N MET A 95 4.19 14.79 -6.25
CA MET A 95 3.45 14.73 -7.51
C MET A 95 4.00 13.67 -8.48
N GLY A 96 4.35 12.50 -7.91
CA GLY A 96 4.84 11.34 -8.64
C GLY A 96 6.30 11.42 -9.11
N ARG A 97 7.09 12.41 -8.66
CA ARG A 97 8.51 12.58 -9.00
C ARG A 97 9.39 12.63 -7.76
N PRO A 98 10.63 12.13 -7.82
CA PRO A 98 11.58 12.29 -6.73
C PRO A 98 11.77 13.78 -6.39
N TRP A 99 11.61 14.12 -5.11
CA TRP A 99 11.76 15.50 -4.63
C TRP A 99 12.99 15.66 -3.74
N GLY A 100 13.32 14.65 -2.94
CA GLY A 100 14.43 14.69 -2.01
C GLY A 100 14.23 13.70 -0.85
N ALA A 101 14.83 14.01 0.29
CA ALA A 101 14.72 13.17 1.49
C ALA A 101 14.38 14.03 2.71
N LEU A 102 13.53 13.50 3.59
CA LEU A 102 13.22 14.03 4.90
C LEU A 102 13.87 13.15 5.96
N SER A 103 14.52 13.78 6.93
CA SER A 103 15.05 13.14 8.13
C SER A 103 14.29 13.62 9.37
N SER A 104 14.45 12.93 10.48
CA SER A 104 13.91 13.38 11.76
C SER A 104 14.42 14.78 12.19
N SER A 105 15.61 15.17 11.74
CA SER A 105 16.22 16.46 12.05
C SER A 105 15.73 17.61 11.15
N ASN A 106 15.27 17.33 9.92
CA ASN A 106 14.78 18.34 8.98
C ASN A 106 13.29 18.22 8.66
N TRP A 107 12.56 17.42 9.44
CA TRP A 107 11.16 17.10 9.22
C TRP A 107 10.25 18.32 9.00
N MET A 108 10.56 19.44 9.70
CA MET A 108 9.75 20.67 9.59
C MET A 108 10.06 21.51 8.33
N HIS A 109 11.27 21.40 7.73
CA HIS A 109 11.68 22.27 6.63
C HIS A 109 10.94 21.94 5.35
N GLY A 110 10.57 21.00 4.86
CA GLY A 110 9.85 20.77 3.60
C GLY A 110 8.32 20.80 3.73
N ARG A 111 7.78 20.81 4.96
CA ARG A 111 6.34 20.60 5.20
C ARG A 111 5.45 21.64 4.54
N ALA A 112 5.85 22.90 4.54
CA ALA A 112 5.06 23.96 3.93
C ALA A 112 4.90 23.76 2.41
N GLU A 113 5.97 23.36 1.73
CA GLU A 113 5.92 23.06 0.30
C GLU A 113 5.07 21.83 0.01
N LEU A 114 5.26 20.74 0.80
CA LEU A 114 4.46 19.52 0.68
C LEU A 114 2.98 19.79 0.95
N ALA A 115 2.66 20.55 2.00
CA ALA A 115 1.31 20.96 2.31
C ALA A 115 0.67 21.78 1.17
N ALA A 116 1.41 22.78 0.65
CA ALA A 116 0.94 23.59 -0.46
C ALA A 116 0.68 22.74 -1.73
N ALA A 117 1.53 21.77 -2.01
CA ALA A 117 1.33 20.85 -3.15
C ALA A 117 0.11 19.93 -2.91
N ALA A 118 -0.04 19.38 -1.70
CA ALA A 118 -1.19 18.57 -1.34
C ALA A 118 -2.50 19.36 -1.46
N HIS A 119 -2.57 20.58 -0.94
CA HIS A 119 -3.76 21.43 -1.03
C HIS A 119 -4.11 21.78 -2.49
N ARG A 120 -3.11 22.09 -3.32
CA ARG A 120 -3.36 22.34 -4.77
C ARG A 120 -3.87 21.09 -5.48
N ALA A 121 -3.30 19.92 -5.20
CA ALA A 121 -3.74 18.66 -5.78
C ALA A 121 -5.19 18.32 -5.38
N TYR A 122 -5.55 18.56 -4.10
CA TYR A 122 -6.94 18.40 -3.64
C TYR A 122 -7.88 19.35 -4.39
N ALA A 123 -7.54 20.63 -4.50
CA ALA A 123 -8.37 21.61 -5.19
C ALA A 123 -8.55 21.31 -6.67
N ASP A 124 -7.52 20.80 -7.35
CA ASP A 124 -7.58 20.34 -8.73
C ASP A 124 -8.56 19.17 -8.90
N LEU A 125 -8.44 18.13 -8.08
CA LEU A 125 -9.36 16.99 -8.10
C LEU A 125 -10.80 17.43 -7.79
N ALA A 126 -11.00 18.27 -6.78
CA ALA A 126 -12.31 18.77 -6.39
C ALA A 126 -12.98 19.65 -7.47
N GLY A 127 -12.21 20.20 -8.41
CA GLY A 127 -12.72 20.89 -9.59
C GLY A 127 -13.17 19.96 -10.73
N ARG A 128 -12.75 18.69 -10.71
CA ARG A 128 -12.98 17.71 -11.81
C ARG A 128 -13.95 16.60 -11.45
N TYR A 129 -14.09 16.28 -10.18
CA TYR A 129 -14.92 15.19 -9.67
C TYR A 129 -16.08 15.74 -8.83
N ASP A 130 -17.15 14.95 -8.73
CA ASP A 130 -18.35 15.35 -7.98
C ASP A 130 -18.10 15.19 -6.47
N VAL A 131 -17.36 14.16 -6.06
CA VAL A 131 -17.02 13.86 -4.65
C VAL A 131 -15.56 13.45 -4.53
N ILE A 132 -14.88 13.95 -3.52
CA ILE A 132 -13.55 13.47 -3.13
C ILE A 132 -13.65 12.66 -1.85
N VAL A 133 -13.22 11.39 -1.91
CA VAL A 133 -13.04 10.55 -0.73
C VAL A 133 -11.59 10.64 -0.28
N ALA A 134 -11.34 11.49 0.70
CA ALA A 134 -10.03 11.69 1.27
C ALA A 134 -9.75 10.64 2.37
N GLU A 135 -8.54 10.12 2.42
CA GLU A 135 -8.06 9.22 3.46
C GLU A 135 -7.00 9.92 4.31
N GLY A 136 -7.16 9.90 5.63
CA GLY A 136 -6.16 10.35 6.58
C GLY A 136 -4.99 9.38 6.75
N ALA A 137 -3.96 9.80 7.47
CA ALA A 137 -2.82 8.95 7.83
C ALA A 137 -2.66 8.88 9.35
N GLY A 138 -2.36 7.69 9.90
CA GLY A 138 -2.28 7.49 11.34
C GLY A 138 -3.61 7.79 12.04
N SER A 139 -3.54 8.57 13.11
CA SER A 139 -4.70 9.08 13.85
C SER A 139 -4.75 10.60 13.79
N PRO A 140 -5.94 11.24 13.76
CA PRO A 140 -6.05 12.69 13.86
C PRO A 140 -5.61 13.23 15.24
N THR A 141 -5.42 12.35 16.21
CA THR A 141 -5.04 12.69 17.59
C THR A 141 -3.53 12.66 17.84
N GLU A 142 -2.71 12.68 16.80
CA GLU A 142 -1.26 12.90 16.92
C GLU A 142 -1.02 14.38 17.31
N ILE A 143 -1.42 14.76 18.54
CA ILE A 143 -1.41 16.14 19.04
C ILE A 143 -0.03 16.80 19.00
N ASN A 144 1.03 15.99 19.15
CA ASN A 144 2.43 16.41 19.02
C ASN A 144 2.82 16.82 17.58
N LEU A 145 2.07 16.39 16.57
CA LEU A 145 2.29 16.70 15.15
C LEU A 145 1.27 17.69 14.59
N ARG A 146 0.27 18.09 15.38
CA ARG A 146 -0.90 18.87 14.93
C ARG A 146 -0.53 20.20 14.26
N ALA A 147 0.45 20.93 14.78
CA ALA A 147 0.85 22.24 14.23
C ALA A 147 1.32 22.17 12.76
N GLY A 148 1.83 21.03 12.32
CA GLY A 148 2.27 20.83 10.94
C GLY A 148 1.38 19.86 10.15
N ASP A 149 0.19 19.52 10.66
CA ASP A 149 -0.71 18.58 9.99
C ASP A 149 -1.34 19.22 8.73
N TYR A 150 -1.21 18.51 7.61
CA TYR A 150 -1.90 18.81 6.34
C TYR A 150 -2.57 17.55 5.77
N VAL A 151 -2.71 16.51 6.60
CA VAL A 151 -3.13 15.16 6.17
C VAL A 151 -4.48 14.77 6.76
N ASN A 152 -4.68 15.05 8.07
CA ASN A 152 -5.90 14.77 8.79
C ASN A 152 -6.70 16.08 9.00
N MET A 153 -6.71 16.60 10.23
CA MET A 153 -7.51 17.78 10.57
C MET A 153 -7.05 19.06 9.85
N GLY A 154 -5.74 19.16 9.51
CA GLY A 154 -5.24 20.26 8.68
C GLY A 154 -5.81 20.27 7.28
N LEU A 155 -5.94 19.10 6.63
CA LEU A 155 -6.66 18.98 5.36
C LEU A 155 -8.15 19.29 5.52
N ALA A 156 -8.77 18.68 6.55
CA ALA A 156 -10.21 18.88 6.81
C ALA A 156 -10.56 20.37 7.00
N ARG A 157 -9.77 21.11 7.77
CA ARG A 157 -9.95 22.58 7.91
C ARG A 157 -9.74 23.33 6.61
N HIS A 158 -8.66 22.98 5.88
CA HIS A 158 -8.33 23.69 4.64
C HIS A 158 -9.42 23.55 3.58
N ALA A 159 -9.99 22.35 3.45
CA ALA A 159 -10.95 22.02 2.41
C ALA A 159 -12.42 22.05 2.90
N GLY A 160 -12.67 22.30 4.19
CA GLY A 160 -14.01 22.30 4.78
C GLY A 160 -14.65 20.91 4.79
N LEU A 161 -13.86 19.84 5.04
CA LEU A 161 -14.34 18.47 4.96
C LEU A 161 -14.95 17.99 6.27
N PRO A 162 -16.12 17.36 6.22
CA PRO A 162 -16.56 16.52 7.32
C PRO A 162 -15.64 15.32 7.49
N VAL A 163 -15.41 14.92 8.74
CA VAL A 163 -14.52 13.82 9.09
C VAL A 163 -15.35 12.67 9.67
N VAL A 164 -15.16 11.48 9.14
CA VAL A 164 -15.71 10.24 9.69
C VAL A 164 -14.55 9.39 10.21
N VAL A 165 -14.62 8.99 11.48
CA VAL A 165 -13.57 8.25 12.17
C VAL A 165 -13.89 6.76 12.14
N VAL A 166 -12.97 5.97 11.62
CA VAL A 166 -13.05 4.50 11.59
C VAL A 166 -12.35 3.92 12.82
N GLY A 167 -13.01 2.99 13.50
CA GLY A 167 -12.46 2.28 14.66
C GLY A 167 -12.47 0.76 14.47
N ASP A 168 -11.39 0.11 14.89
CA ASP A 168 -11.22 -1.33 14.89
C ASP A 168 -11.81 -1.94 16.19
N VAL A 169 -12.92 -2.68 16.07
CA VAL A 169 -13.57 -3.29 17.25
C VAL A 169 -12.92 -4.62 17.66
N ASP A 170 -12.20 -5.29 16.77
CA ASP A 170 -11.58 -6.60 17.01
C ASP A 170 -10.48 -6.51 18.10
N ARG A 171 -9.85 -5.33 18.24
CA ARG A 171 -8.84 -5.08 19.29
C ARG A 171 -9.41 -4.76 20.67
N GLY A 172 -10.72 -4.53 20.78
CA GLY A 172 -11.38 -4.07 21.98
C GLY A 172 -11.20 -2.58 22.26
N GLY A 173 -12.06 -2.00 23.12
CA GLY A 173 -11.96 -0.61 23.53
C GLY A 173 -12.37 0.43 22.50
N VAL A 174 -13.07 0.06 21.42
CA VAL A 174 -13.42 0.95 20.30
C VAL A 174 -14.21 2.19 20.75
N PHE A 175 -15.13 2.05 21.72
CA PHE A 175 -15.91 3.19 22.24
C PHE A 175 -15.02 4.23 22.93
N ALA A 176 -14.06 3.76 23.75
CA ALA A 176 -13.07 4.65 24.36
C ALA A 176 -12.17 5.30 23.32
N ALA A 177 -11.80 4.56 22.27
CA ALA A 177 -10.99 5.09 21.17
C ALA A 177 -11.74 6.18 20.38
N PHE A 178 -13.02 6.02 20.08
CA PHE A 178 -13.86 7.02 19.43
C PHE A 178 -14.01 8.27 20.30
N PHE A 179 -14.44 8.08 21.53
CA PHE A 179 -14.62 9.19 22.47
C PHE A 179 -13.30 9.96 22.70
N GLY A 180 -12.21 9.23 22.97
CA GLY A 180 -10.89 9.82 23.18
C GLY A 180 -10.35 10.51 21.93
N THR A 181 -10.64 9.99 20.74
CA THR A 181 -10.26 10.65 19.47
C THR A 181 -10.91 12.02 19.38
N VAL A 182 -12.21 12.15 19.66
CA VAL A 182 -12.88 13.45 19.63
C VAL A 182 -12.39 14.35 20.75
N ALA A 183 -12.38 13.85 22.01
CA ALA A 183 -12.04 14.65 23.18
C ALA A 183 -10.60 15.20 23.21
N LEU A 184 -9.67 14.59 22.46
CA LEU A 184 -8.30 15.07 22.34
C LEU A 184 -8.10 16.13 21.23
N LEU A 185 -9.11 16.39 20.41
CA LEU A 185 -9.03 17.42 19.37
C LEU A 185 -9.41 18.78 19.94
N SER A 186 -8.91 19.86 19.32
CA SER A 186 -9.37 21.21 19.63
C SER A 186 -10.85 21.42 19.27
N GLU A 187 -11.49 22.43 19.82
CA GLU A 187 -12.90 22.72 19.56
C GLU A 187 -13.20 22.83 18.06
N GLU A 188 -12.35 23.56 17.31
CA GLU A 188 -12.54 23.72 15.87
C GLU A 188 -12.32 22.41 15.08
N ASP A 189 -11.43 21.52 15.54
CA ASP A 189 -11.25 20.20 14.92
C ASP A 189 -12.41 19.26 15.27
N GLN A 190 -12.91 19.31 16.52
CA GLN A 190 -14.08 18.54 16.94
C GLN A 190 -15.31 18.87 16.12
N ALA A 191 -15.50 20.16 15.75
CA ALA A 191 -16.61 20.62 14.93
C ALA A 191 -16.62 20.00 13.51
N LEU A 192 -15.50 19.45 13.04
CA LEU A 192 -15.42 18.76 11.74
C LEU A 192 -15.74 17.26 11.85
N VAL A 193 -15.64 16.65 13.04
CA VAL A 193 -15.88 15.23 13.22
C VAL A 193 -17.38 14.94 13.24
N ALA A 194 -17.91 14.45 12.12
CA ALA A 194 -19.34 14.24 11.92
C ALA A 194 -19.84 12.89 12.50
N GLY A 195 -18.97 11.87 12.54
CA GLY A 195 -19.41 10.58 13.05
C GLY A 195 -18.37 9.47 12.95
N PHE A 196 -18.87 8.25 13.10
CA PHE A 196 -18.05 7.05 13.28
C PHE A 196 -18.47 5.92 12.34
N ILE A 197 -17.50 5.06 12.00
CA ILE A 197 -17.71 3.75 11.37
C ILE A 197 -17.00 2.71 12.22
N VAL A 198 -17.72 1.68 12.67
CA VAL A 198 -17.12 0.52 13.33
C VAL A 198 -16.65 -0.46 12.26
N ASN A 199 -15.42 -0.93 12.35
CA ASN A 199 -14.84 -1.85 11.38
C ASN A 199 -14.38 -3.16 12.04
N LYS A 200 -14.23 -4.21 11.22
CA LYS A 200 -13.77 -5.55 11.60
C LYS A 200 -14.67 -6.23 12.64
N PHE A 201 -15.96 -5.97 12.60
CA PHE A 201 -16.91 -6.55 13.55
C PHE A 201 -17.07 -8.06 13.36
N ARG A 202 -17.06 -8.80 14.48
CA ARG A 202 -17.34 -10.23 14.52
C ARG A 202 -18.39 -10.50 15.60
N GLY A 203 -19.45 -11.16 15.23
CA GLY A 203 -20.49 -11.54 16.20
C GLY A 203 -21.89 -11.07 15.83
N GLN A 204 -22.70 -10.81 16.83
CA GLN A 204 -24.10 -10.41 16.66
C GLN A 204 -24.24 -8.89 16.90
N LEU A 205 -24.62 -8.16 15.85
CA LEU A 205 -24.74 -6.70 15.85
C LEU A 205 -25.65 -6.18 16.99
N ARG A 206 -26.75 -6.88 17.29
CA ARG A 206 -27.66 -6.54 18.38
C ARG A 206 -27.00 -6.38 19.77
N LEU A 207 -25.83 -7.00 19.97
CA LEU A 207 -25.08 -6.86 21.24
C LEU A 207 -24.25 -5.58 21.26
N LEU A 208 -23.91 -5.04 20.10
CA LEU A 208 -23.16 -3.79 19.95
C LEU A 208 -24.08 -2.57 19.92
N GLU A 209 -25.29 -2.70 19.38
CA GLU A 209 -26.25 -1.59 19.16
C GLU A 209 -26.49 -0.70 20.38
N PRO A 210 -26.68 -1.22 21.62
CA PRO A 210 -26.87 -0.35 22.78
C PRO A 210 -25.65 0.56 23.04
N GLY A 211 -24.43 0.03 22.82
CA GLY A 211 -23.20 0.79 22.96
C GLY A 211 -23.02 1.84 21.87
N LEU A 212 -23.48 1.56 20.65
CA LEU A 212 -23.48 2.54 19.55
C LEU A 212 -24.44 3.70 19.89
N ALA A 213 -25.66 3.40 20.34
CA ALA A 213 -26.62 4.43 20.77
C ALA A 213 -26.10 5.28 21.94
N ASP A 214 -25.41 4.65 22.90
CA ASP A 214 -24.76 5.39 23.98
C ASP A 214 -23.62 6.28 23.47
N LEU A 215 -22.81 5.81 22.51
CA LEU A 215 -21.76 6.63 21.90
C LEU A 215 -22.34 7.85 21.19
N GLU A 216 -23.39 7.68 20.39
CA GLU A 216 -24.09 8.79 19.73
C GLU A 216 -24.64 9.80 20.75
N ARG A 217 -25.30 9.33 21.81
CA ARG A 217 -25.83 10.17 22.88
C ARG A 217 -24.71 10.93 23.62
N LEU A 218 -23.57 10.28 23.87
CA LEU A 218 -22.44 10.89 24.60
C LEU A 218 -21.69 11.90 23.75
N THR A 219 -21.61 11.66 22.44
CA THR A 219 -20.77 12.47 21.54
C THR A 219 -21.57 13.44 20.67
N GLY A 220 -22.87 13.23 20.52
CA GLY A 220 -23.72 13.95 19.55
C GLY A 220 -23.35 13.67 18.10
N ARG A 221 -22.62 12.57 17.82
CA ARG A 221 -22.10 12.22 16.50
C ARG A 221 -22.67 10.89 16.04
N GLN A 222 -23.11 10.84 14.80
CA GLN A 222 -23.75 9.66 14.20
C GLN A 222 -22.79 8.49 14.02
N VAL A 223 -23.28 7.27 14.18
CA VAL A 223 -22.61 6.04 13.71
C VAL A 223 -23.17 5.67 12.36
N PHE A 224 -22.35 5.81 11.30
CA PHE A 224 -22.75 5.54 9.92
C PHE A 224 -22.87 4.05 9.60
N GLY A 225 -22.48 3.18 10.50
CA GLY A 225 -22.66 1.75 10.39
C GLY A 225 -21.51 0.91 10.97
N THR A 226 -21.65 -0.41 10.81
CA THR A 226 -20.72 -1.40 11.33
C THR A 226 -20.35 -2.41 10.25
N LEU A 227 -19.10 -2.37 9.79
CA LEU A 227 -18.60 -3.29 8.78
C LEU A 227 -18.17 -4.61 9.42
N PRO A 228 -18.68 -5.75 8.95
CA PRO A 228 -18.23 -7.04 9.41
C PRO A 228 -16.81 -7.34 8.92
N TRP A 229 -16.09 -8.13 9.71
CA TRP A 229 -14.88 -8.77 9.22
C TRP A 229 -15.25 -9.84 8.18
N HIS A 230 -14.62 -9.80 7.02
CA HIS A 230 -14.88 -10.76 5.95
C HIS A 230 -13.58 -11.47 5.54
N PRO A 231 -13.54 -12.82 5.49
CA PRO A 231 -12.31 -13.57 5.24
C PRO A 231 -11.76 -13.39 3.81
N GLU A 232 -12.61 -13.06 2.86
CA GLU A 232 -12.24 -12.85 1.46
C GLU A 232 -11.86 -11.39 1.16
N LEU A 233 -12.07 -10.48 2.12
CA LEU A 233 -11.61 -9.09 2.01
C LEU A 233 -10.10 -9.04 2.18
N TRP A 234 -9.44 -9.02 1.03
CA TRP A 234 -8.03 -8.81 0.93
C TRP A 234 -7.79 -7.72 -0.11
N LEU A 235 -7.29 -6.60 0.32
CA LEU A 235 -6.84 -5.52 -0.55
C LEU A 235 -5.32 -5.61 -0.73
N ASP A 236 -4.84 -5.07 -1.84
CA ASP A 236 -3.42 -4.87 -2.06
C ASP A 236 -2.88 -4.05 -0.87
N SER A 237 -2.09 -4.70 -0.02
CA SER A 237 -1.70 -4.16 1.28
C SER A 237 -0.81 -2.93 1.13
N GLU A 238 -1.05 -1.92 1.98
CA GLU A 238 -0.23 -0.72 2.04
C GLU A 238 1.10 -0.98 2.77
N ASP A 239 1.07 -1.81 3.82
CA ASP A 239 2.20 -2.05 4.71
C ASP A 239 2.62 -3.52 4.77
N ALA A 240 3.95 -3.74 4.91
CA ALA A 240 4.52 -5.06 5.12
C ALA A 240 4.10 -5.74 6.44
N LEU A 241 3.41 -5.03 7.34
CA LEU A 241 2.87 -5.57 8.59
C LEU A 241 1.75 -6.59 8.37
N ASP A 242 1.00 -6.48 7.27
CA ASP A 242 -0.06 -7.44 6.92
C ASP A 242 0.46 -8.82 6.49
N LEU A 243 1.77 -8.97 6.27
CA LEU A 243 2.36 -10.24 5.86
C LEU A 243 2.27 -11.32 6.94
N ASP A 244 2.20 -10.96 8.23
CA ASP A 244 2.09 -11.90 9.34
C ASP A 244 0.71 -12.60 9.42
N GLY A 245 -0.33 -11.98 8.86
CA GLY A 245 -1.69 -12.51 8.82
C GLY A 245 -1.98 -13.48 7.66
N ARG A 246 -1.09 -13.59 6.69
CA ARG A 246 -1.28 -14.45 5.52
C ARG A 246 -1.09 -15.93 5.91
N ARG A 247 -2.16 -16.71 5.80
CA ARG A 247 -2.15 -18.12 6.18
C ARG A 247 -1.36 -18.93 5.17
N SER A 248 -0.37 -19.66 5.66
CA SER A 248 0.32 -20.76 4.97
C SER A 248 -0.28 -22.11 5.41
N GLY A 249 -0.10 -23.16 4.62
CA GLY A 249 -0.40 -24.53 5.01
C GLY A 249 -1.43 -25.25 4.15
N ARG A 250 -1.40 -25.04 2.83
CA ARG A 250 -2.16 -25.86 1.89
C ARG A 250 -1.48 -27.21 1.71
N THR A 251 -2.07 -28.27 2.23
CA THR A 251 -1.54 -29.64 2.13
C THR A 251 -1.45 -30.08 0.67
N GLY A 252 -0.27 -30.52 0.24
CA GLY A 252 -0.01 -31.00 -1.13
C GLY A 252 0.32 -29.92 -2.16
N ALA A 253 0.27 -28.65 -1.80
CA ALA A 253 0.66 -27.54 -2.66
C ALA A 253 2.18 -27.37 -2.77
N ARG A 254 2.67 -26.82 -3.89
CA ARG A 254 4.06 -26.41 -4.07
C ARG A 254 4.37 -25.20 -3.21
N ARG A 255 5.45 -25.27 -2.46
CA ARG A 255 5.83 -24.21 -1.53
C ARG A 255 6.66 -23.12 -2.22
N VAL A 256 6.17 -21.88 -2.17
CA VAL A 256 6.86 -20.70 -2.65
C VAL A 256 7.37 -19.92 -1.45
N ALA A 257 8.69 -19.88 -1.23
CA ALA A 257 9.31 -19.09 -0.17
C ALA A 257 9.69 -17.70 -0.68
N VAL A 258 9.04 -16.68 -0.16
CA VAL A 258 9.33 -15.27 -0.44
C VAL A 258 10.25 -14.73 0.64
N ILE A 259 11.41 -14.20 0.26
CA ILE A 259 12.32 -13.60 1.25
C ILE A 259 11.71 -12.32 1.81
N ARG A 260 11.51 -12.30 3.13
CA ARG A 260 10.96 -11.14 3.85
C ARG A 260 12.07 -10.16 4.21
N PHE A 261 12.46 -9.33 3.26
CA PHE A 261 13.44 -8.27 3.51
C PHE A 261 12.93 -7.25 4.54
N PRO A 262 13.82 -6.65 5.36
CA PRO A 262 13.44 -5.55 6.26
C PRO A 262 12.82 -4.35 5.54
N ARG A 263 13.26 -4.07 4.30
CA ARG A 263 12.75 -2.98 3.45
C ARG A 263 12.05 -3.50 2.19
N ILE A 264 11.37 -4.63 2.32
CA ILE A 264 10.58 -5.21 1.23
C ILE A 264 9.68 -4.14 0.59
N SER A 265 9.60 -4.15 -0.73
CA SER A 265 8.75 -3.25 -1.51
C SER A 265 8.02 -4.01 -2.62
N ASN A 266 6.85 -3.51 -3.01
CA ASN A 266 6.03 -4.07 -4.08
C ASN A 266 5.79 -5.59 -3.92
N PHE A 267 5.67 -6.06 -2.66
CA PHE A 267 5.40 -7.47 -2.38
C PHE A 267 4.05 -7.94 -2.93
N THR A 268 3.19 -7.02 -3.35
CA THR A 268 1.95 -7.30 -4.07
C THR A 268 2.18 -8.01 -5.41
N ASP A 269 3.41 -8.00 -5.96
CA ASP A 269 3.79 -8.83 -7.10
C ASP A 269 3.49 -10.32 -6.87
N LEU A 270 3.47 -10.76 -5.61
CA LEU A 270 3.30 -12.16 -5.19
C LEU A 270 1.84 -12.53 -4.94
N ASP A 271 0.95 -11.55 -4.92
CA ASP A 271 -0.46 -11.74 -4.62
C ASP A 271 -1.15 -12.66 -5.62
N ALA A 272 -0.73 -12.57 -6.87
CA ALA A 272 -1.23 -13.44 -7.92
C ALA A 272 -0.83 -14.92 -7.71
N LEU A 273 0.36 -15.20 -7.15
CA LEU A 273 0.76 -16.55 -6.76
C LEU A 273 -0.07 -17.08 -5.59
N GLY A 274 -0.45 -16.20 -4.66
CA GLY A 274 -1.30 -16.57 -3.52
C GLY A 274 -2.73 -16.99 -3.91
N LEU A 275 -3.18 -16.67 -5.12
CA LEU A 275 -4.47 -17.12 -5.66
C LEU A 275 -4.40 -18.51 -6.32
N GLU A 276 -3.21 -18.96 -6.73
CA GLU A 276 -3.06 -20.27 -7.38
C GLU A 276 -3.39 -21.39 -6.40
N PRO A 277 -4.30 -22.32 -6.78
CA PRO A 277 -4.75 -23.37 -5.87
C PRO A 277 -3.65 -24.35 -5.47
N ASP A 278 -2.67 -24.54 -6.36
CA ASP A 278 -1.57 -25.50 -6.20
C ASP A 278 -0.33 -24.89 -5.54
N LEU A 279 -0.41 -23.64 -5.07
CA LEU A 279 0.70 -22.94 -4.41
C LEU A 279 0.40 -22.63 -2.94
N ASP A 280 1.43 -22.77 -2.11
CA ASP A 280 1.49 -22.30 -0.72
C ASP A 280 2.58 -21.22 -0.62
N VAL A 281 2.18 -19.94 -0.59
CA VAL A 281 3.12 -18.81 -0.55
C VAL A 281 3.39 -18.42 0.90
N VAL A 282 4.66 -18.52 1.29
CA VAL A 282 5.12 -18.23 2.65
C VAL A 282 6.23 -17.19 2.66
N PHE A 283 6.25 -16.31 3.67
CA PHE A 283 7.33 -15.35 3.85
C PHE A 283 8.41 -15.94 4.76
N ALA A 284 9.66 -15.97 4.28
CA ALA A 284 10.81 -16.55 4.96
C ALA A 284 11.78 -15.45 5.41
N ALA A 285 12.19 -15.47 6.68
CA ALA A 285 13.19 -14.57 7.26
C ALA A 285 14.40 -15.34 7.83
N ASP A 286 14.50 -16.64 7.56
CA ASP A 286 15.58 -17.52 7.99
C ASP A 286 15.84 -18.64 6.96
N PRO A 287 16.99 -19.35 7.04
CA PRO A 287 17.36 -20.41 6.09
C PRO A 287 16.36 -21.59 6.05
N ARG A 288 15.66 -21.89 7.15
CA ARG A 288 14.72 -23.02 7.22
C ARG A 288 13.53 -22.80 6.30
N GLY A 289 13.03 -21.54 6.24
CA GLY A 289 11.95 -21.19 5.35
C GLY A 289 12.29 -21.40 3.87
N VAL A 290 13.58 -21.32 3.51
CA VAL A 290 14.09 -21.54 2.14
C VAL A 290 14.28 -23.02 1.83
N SER A 291 14.75 -23.81 2.79
CA SER A 291 15.18 -25.21 2.56
C SER A 291 14.07 -26.11 2.01
N ASP A 292 12.84 -25.91 2.47
CA ASP A 292 11.68 -26.72 2.09
C ASP A 292 10.91 -26.19 0.88
N ALA A 293 11.42 -25.11 0.24
CA ALA A 293 10.74 -24.49 -0.88
C ALA A 293 10.90 -25.28 -2.19
N ASP A 294 9.85 -25.23 -3.03
CA ASP A 294 9.91 -25.63 -4.43
C ASP A 294 10.37 -24.47 -5.32
N LEU A 295 10.02 -23.23 -4.95
CA LEU A 295 10.44 -21.97 -5.59
C LEU A 295 10.86 -20.97 -4.53
N VAL A 296 11.98 -20.30 -4.73
CA VAL A 296 12.41 -19.17 -3.89
C VAL A 296 12.23 -17.86 -4.65
N VAL A 297 11.61 -16.84 -4.03
CA VAL A 297 11.44 -15.52 -4.61
C VAL A 297 12.15 -14.47 -3.76
N LEU A 298 13.05 -13.73 -4.37
CA LEU A 298 13.64 -12.50 -3.83
C LEU A 298 12.83 -11.33 -4.39
N PRO A 299 11.92 -10.73 -3.59
CA PRO A 299 11.06 -9.64 -4.06
C PRO A 299 11.81 -8.33 -4.20
N GLY A 300 11.08 -7.28 -4.60
CA GLY A 300 11.60 -5.92 -4.58
C GLY A 300 11.94 -5.44 -3.17
N THR A 301 12.91 -4.56 -3.09
CA THR A 301 13.28 -3.86 -1.86
C THR A 301 13.63 -2.41 -2.14
N ARG A 302 13.43 -1.55 -1.15
CA ARG A 302 13.84 -0.13 -1.21
C ARG A 302 15.32 0.07 -0.88
N ALA A 303 15.99 -0.93 -0.32
CA ALA A 303 17.34 -0.81 0.20
C ALA A 303 18.16 -2.07 -0.14
N THR A 304 18.47 -2.24 -1.43
CA THR A 304 19.08 -3.45 -2.01
C THR A 304 20.39 -3.84 -1.31
N ILE A 305 21.28 -2.89 -1.08
CA ILE A 305 22.60 -3.17 -0.47
C ILE A 305 22.44 -3.59 0.99
N SER A 306 21.66 -2.88 1.78
CA SER A 306 21.49 -3.19 3.20
C SER A 306 20.69 -4.47 3.43
N ASP A 307 19.69 -4.74 2.59
CA ASP A 307 18.90 -5.97 2.66
C ASP A 307 19.72 -7.20 2.18
N LEU A 308 20.64 -7.03 1.24
CA LEU A 308 21.61 -8.07 0.88
C LEU A 308 22.57 -8.38 2.03
N ALA A 309 23.04 -7.35 2.75
CA ALA A 309 23.86 -7.53 3.95
C ALA A 309 23.08 -8.25 5.06
N TRP A 310 21.81 -7.88 5.28
CA TRP A 310 20.91 -8.56 6.21
C TRP A 310 20.72 -10.03 5.83
N LEU A 311 20.44 -10.32 4.55
CA LEU A 311 20.26 -11.68 4.01
C LEU A 311 21.48 -12.55 4.32
N ARG A 312 22.70 -12.04 4.11
CA ARG A 312 23.97 -12.72 4.44
C ARG A 312 24.14 -12.92 5.93
N SER A 313 23.84 -11.92 6.74
CA SER A 313 23.95 -12.00 8.20
C SER A 313 23.07 -13.08 8.81
N ARG A 314 22.01 -13.48 8.10
CA ARG A 314 21.09 -14.55 8.49
C ARG A 314 21.46 -15.92 7.89
N GLY A 315 22.46 -16.01 7.00
CA GLY A 315 22.83 -17.23 6.28
C GLY A 315 21.81 -17.67 5.24
N ILE A 316 20.90 -16.77 4.84
CA ILE A 316 19.88 -17.05 3.82
C ILE A 316 20.52 -17.18 2.44
N ASP A 317 21.62 -16.45 2.17
CA ASP A 317 22.42 -16.51 0.95
C ASP A 317 22.92 -17.94 0.67
N ALA A 318 23.46 -18.62 1.67
CA ALA A 318 23.92 -19.99 1.56
C ALA A 318 22.74 -20.96 1.27
N ALA A 319 21.58 -20.73 1.88
CA ALA A 319 20.39 -21.53 1.60
C ALA A 319 19.88 -21.33 0.17
N ILE A 320 19.85 -20.08 -0.33
CA ILE A 320 19.48 -19.76 -1.73
C ILE A 320 20.49 -20.39 -2.71
N ALA A 321 21.80 -20.29 -2.43
CA ALA A 321 22.84 -20.90 -3.26
C ALA A 321 22.68 -22.42 -3.34
N SER A 322 22.43 -23.07 -2.20
CA SER A 322 22.16 -24.52 -2.12
C SER A 322 20.89 -24.91 -2.89
N HIS A 323 19.83 -24.12 -2.80
CA HIS A 323 18.57 -24.32 -3.52
C HIS A 323 18.79 -24.24 -5.05
N ALA A 324 19.50 -23.20 -5.51
CA ALA A 324 19.86 -23.04 -6.92
C ALA A 324 20.78 -24.16 -7.44
N ALA A 325 21.79 -24.55 -6.63
CA ALA A 325 22.71 -25.65 -6.96
C ALA A 325 21.99 -26.99 -7.08
N ALA A 326 20.88 -27.17 -6.35
CA ALA A 326 20.00 -28.33 -6.50
C ALA A 326 19.11 -28.32 -7.76
N GLY A 327 19.26 -27.31 -8.62
CA GLY A 327 18.46 -27.12 -9.84
C GLY A 327 17.03 -26.67 -9.58
N LYS A 328 16.74 -26.18 -8.38
CA LYS A 328 15.41 -25.63 -8.04
C LYS A 328 15.28 -24.18 -8.45
N PRO A 329 14.06 -23.71 -8.82
CA PRO A 329 13.86 -22.37 -9.34
C PRO A 329 14.04 -21.26 -8.30
N VAL A 330 14.70 -20.18 -8.72
CA VAL A 330 14.84 -18.91 -7.99
C VAL A 330 14.40 -17.77 -8.88
N LEU A 331 13.55 -16.88 -8.36
CA LEU A 331 13.10 -15.68 -9.05
C LEU A 331 13.54 -14.44 -8.28
N GLY A 332 14.27 -13.53 -8.91
CA GLY A 332 14.53 -12.18 -8.40
C GLY A 332 13.68 -11.14 -9.11
N ILE A 333 13.04 -10.25 -8.34
CA ILE A 333 12.26 -9.12 -8.87
C ILE A 333 12.90 -7.82 -8.40
N CYS A 334 13.22 -6.89 -9.32
CA CYS A 334 13.77 -5.57 -9.06
C CYS A 334 15.01 -5.64 -8.14
N GLY A 335 14.95 -5.18 -6.90
CA GLY A 335 16.05 -5.31 -5.92
C GLY A 335 16.50 -6.75 -5.71
N GLY A 336 15.58 -7.71 -5.65
CA GLY A 336 15.90 -9.12 -5.56
C GLY A 336 16.67 -9.64 -6.79
N PHE A 337 16.32 -9.18 -7.99
CA PHE A 337 17.07 -9.50 -9.20
C PHE A 337 18.49 -8.90 -9.17
N GLN A 338 18.61 -7.65 -8.72
CA GLN A 338 19.92 -6.99 -8.56
C GLN A 338 20.84 -7.76 -7.61
N MET A 339 20.29 -8.32 -6.53
CA MET A 339 21.03 -9.16 -5.58
C MET A 339 21.53 -10.48 -6.19
N LEU A 340 20.80 -11.05 -7.17
CA LEU A 340 21.21 -12.30 -7.84
C LEU A 340 22.43 -12.15 -8.74
N GLY A 341 22.80 -10.92 -9.13
CA GLY A 341 23.92 -10.59 -10.00
C GLY A 341 25.30 -10.81 -9.37
N GLN A 342 26.35 -10.49 -10.15
CA GLN A 342 27.77 -10.59 -9.75
C GLN A 342 28.16 -9.41 -8.84
N LEU A 343 27.76 -8.19 -9.23
CA LEU A 343 28.23 -6.97 -8.60
C LEU A 343 27.14 -5.89 -8.60
N ILE A 344 27.04 -5.16 -7.48
CA ILE A 344 26.19 -3.98 -7.32
C ILE A 344 27.09 -2.79 -7.07
N ARG A 345 27.05 -1.77 -7.92
CA ARG A 345 27.79 -0.51 -7.80
C ARG A 345 26.84 0.64 -7.45
N ASP A 346 27.17 1.41 -6.45
CA ASP A 346 26.49 2.65 -6.07
C ASP A 346 27.50 3.81 -6.01
N PRO A 347 27.96 4.32 -7.15
CA PRO A 347 29.02 5.32 -7.18
C PRO A 347 28.58 6.68 -6.61
N GLU A 348 27.28 6.98 -6.66
CA GLU A 348 26.71 8.25 -6.22
C GLU A 348 26.06 8.18 -4.84
N GLY A 349 26.00 6.99 -4.20
CA GLY A 349 25.35 6.82 -2.92
C GLY A 349 23.83 6.97 -2.95
N ILE A 350 23.18 6.43 -4.00
CA ILE A 350 21.72 6.51 -4.20
C ILE A 350 20.97 5.71 -3.14
N GLU A 351 21.51 4.57 -2.73
CA GLU A 351 20.90 3.71 -1.69
C GLU A 351 21.64 3.78 -0.34
N GLY A 352 22.78 4.43 -0.27
CA GLY A 352 23.57 4.50 0.97
C GLY A 352 24.91 5.19 0.78
N ALA A 353 25.97 4.67 1.40
CA ALA A 353 27.31 5.16 1.15
C ALA A 353 27.80 4.70 -0.24
N PRO A 354 28.50 5.58 -1.01
CA PRO A 354 29.10 5.17 -2.27
C PRO A 354 30.00 3.94 -2.11
N GLY A 355 29.89 2.99 -3.06
CA GLY A 355 30.71 1.78 -2.98
C GLY A 355 30.29 0.68 -3.96
N GLU A 356 30.91 -0.48 -3.78
CA GLU A 356 30.62 -1.69 -4.55
C GLU A 356 30.41 -2.86 -3.58
N VAL A 357 29.43 -3.71 -3.90
CA VAL A 357 29.11 -4.89 -3.10
C VAL A 357 28.95 -6.10 -4.03
N PRO A 358 29.62 -7.23 -3.77
CA PRO A 358 29.37 -8.45 -4.51
C PRO A 358 27.90 -8.88 -4.37
N GLY A 359 27.25 -9.30 -5.47
CA GLY A 359 25.94 -9.95 -5.43
C GLY A 359 26.03 -11.41 -4.98
N LEU A 360 24.95 -12.16 -5.21
CA LEU A 360 24.91 -13.61 -4.91
C LEU A 360 25.60 -14.46 -5.98
N GLY A 361 25.94 -13.88 -7.14
CA GLY A 361 26.68 -14.55 -8.20
C GLY A 361 25.91 -15.64 -8.94
N LEU A 362 24.59 -15.63 -8.88
CA LEU A 362 23.73 -16.63 -9.51
C LEU A 362 23.33 -16.29 -10.94
N LEU A 363 23.46 -15.02 -11.32
CA LEU A 363 23.24 -14.51 -12.69
C LEU A 363 24.45 -13.70 -13.15
N ASP A 364 24.84 -13.84 -14.40
CA ASP A 364 25.91 -13.03 -15.00
C ASP A 364 25.37 -11.67 -15.42
N VAL A 365 25.08 -10.86 -14.42
CA VAL A 365 24.63 -9.47 -14.57
C VAL A 365 25.30 -8.59 -13.53
N GLU A 366 25.48 -7.31 -13.86
CA GLU A 366 25.93 -6.30 -12.91
C GLU A 366 24.92 -5.17 -12.84
N THR A 367 24.77 -4.60 -11.65
CA THR A 367 23.90 -3.46 -11.39
C THR A 367 24.74 -2.21 -11.11
N CYS A 368 24.42 -1.09 -11.75
CA CYS A 368 24.94 0.23 -11.39
C CYS A 368 23.77 1.17 -11.05
N PHE A 369 23.75 1.72 -9.84
CA PHE A 369 22.75 2.72 -9.47
C PHE A 369 23.06 4.07 -10.13
N ALA A 370 22.00 4.77 -10.52
CA ALA A 370 22.06 6.10 -11.11
C ALA A 370 21.01 7.02 -10.48
N ALA A 371 21.31 8.32 -10.41
CA ALA A 371 20.41 9.31 -9.80
C ALA A 371 19.05 9.37 -10.50
N GLU A 372 19.03 9.23 -11.83
CA GLU A 372 17.78 9.20 -12.59
C GLU A 372 16.99 7.92 -12.31
N LYS A 373 15.75 8.08 -11.88
CA LYS A 373 14.82 6.97 -11.63
C LYS A 373 14.12 6.55 -12.92
N ILE A 374 14.08 5.25 -13.19
CA ILE A 374 13.24 4.69 -14.27
C ILE A 374 11.82 4.55 -13.74
N LEU A 375 10.88 5.14 -14.46
CA LEU A 375 9.44 4.98 -14.31
C LEU A 375 8.88 4.61 -15.68
N ARG A 376 8.49 3.35 -15.89
CA ARG A 376 8.02 2.86 -17.19
C ARG A 376 6.81 1.95 -17.01
N LEU A 377 5.77 2.20 -17.81
CA LEU A 377 4.70 1.24 -18.05
C LEU A 377 5.05 0.43 -19.30
N SER A 378 4.77 -0.86 -19.27
CA SER A 378 4.97 -1.76 -20.41
C SER A 378 3.88 -2.83 -20.42
N ASP A 379 3.67 -3.47 -21.58
CA ASP A 379 2.81 -4.65 -21.66
C ASP A 379 3.36 -5.73 -20.73
N GLY A 380 2.56 -6.11 -19.74
CA GLY A 380 2.94 -7.12 -18.75
C GLY A 380 3.65 -6.60 -17.50
N GLY A 381 3.54 -5.29 -17.16
CA GLY A 381 4.04 -4.78 -15.90
C GLY A 381 4.56 -3.35 -15.93
N TYR A 382 5.31 -2.98 -14.89
CA TYR A 382 5.90 -1.65 -14.76
C TYR A 382 7.30 -1.72 -14.16
N GLU A 383 8.12 -0.71 -14.39
CA GLU A 383 9.46 -0.58 -13.81
C GLU A 383 9.55 0.69 -12.97
N ILE A 384 10.15 0.55 -11.78
CA ILE A 384 10.29 1.63 -10.81
C ILE A 384 11.58 1.44 -10.00
N HIS A 385 12.71 1.93 -10.52
CA HIS A 385 14.02 1.65 -9.92
C HIS A 385 15.09 2.67 -10.33
N HIS A 386 16.22 2.68 -9.61
CA HIS A 386 17.42 3.45 -9.92
C HIS A 386 18.51 2.60 -10.60
N GLY A 387 18.49 1.28 -10.41
CA GLY A 387 19.51 0.39 -10.96
C GLY A 387 19.48 0.29 -12.48
N ARG A 388 20.65 0.20 -13.08
CA ARG A 388 20.88 -0.11 -14.52
C ARG A 388 21.55 -1.46 -14.58
N ILE A 389 20.98 -2.39 -15.35
CA ILE A 389 21.49 -3.76 -15.49
C ILE A 389 22.38 -3.86 -16.72
N SER A 390 23.62 -4.29 -16.53
CA SER A 390 24.52 -4.77 -17.60
C SER A 390 24.46 -6.29 -17.62
N ARG A 391 24.31 -6.86 -18.81
CA ARG A 391 24.14 -8.31 -19.01
C ARG A 391 25.41 -8.92 -19.59
N GLY A 392 25.85 -10.03 -19.00
CA GLY A 392 26.87 -10.92 -19.57
C GLY A 392 26.23 -12.12 -20.25
N ASP A 393 26.69 -13.34 -19.92
CA ASP A 393 26.21 -14.59 -20.53
C ASP A 393 24.92 -15.09 -19.83
N VAL A 394 23.78 -14.51 -20.22
CA VAL A 394 22.45 -14.88 -19.75
C VAL A 394 21.46 -14.88 -20.92
N ALA A 395 20.51 -15.83 -20.87
CA ALA A 395 19.44 -15.90 -21.87
C ALA A 395 18.29 -14.94 -21.50
N ASP A 396 17.58 -14.43 -22.52
CA ASP A 396 16.33 -13.71 -22.30
C ASP A 396 15.28 -14.64 -21.69
N ALA A 397 14.61 -14.17 -20.66
CA ALA A 397 13.52 -14.90 -20.03
C ALA A 397 12.60 -13.92 -19.30
N PHE A 398 11.34 -14.25 -19.19
CA PHE A 398 10.32 -13.40 -18.63
C PHE A 398 10.18 -12.05 -19.39
N PRO A 399 9.10 -11.32 -19.34
CA PRO A 399 8.99 -10.03 -20.05
C PRO A 399 10.09 -9.05 -19.61
N GLY A 400 11.15 -8.92 -20.42
CA GLY A 400 12.28 -8.02 -20.14
C GLY A 400 13.23 -8.49 -19.05
N GLY A 401 13.22 -9.78 -18.69
CA GLY A 401 14.12 -10.39 -17.73
C GLY A 401 15.19 -11.26 -18.37
N VAL A 402 15.93 -12.00 -17.51
CA VAL A 402 17.00 -12.92 -17.91
C VAL A 402 16.90 -14.23 -17.12
N ARG A 403 17.56 -15.28 -17.63
CA ARG A 403 17.74 -16.56 -16.91
C ARG A 403 19.11 -17.17 -17.12
N ALA A 404 19.55 -17.93 -16.11
CA ALA A 404 20.64 -18.89 -16.20
C ALA A 404 20.19 -20.19 -15.50
N GLY A 405 19.99 -21.25 -16.27
CA GLY A 405 19.37 -22.48 -15.74
C GLY A 405 17.98 -22.23 -15.18
N GLN A 406 17.80 -22.52 -13.89
CA GLN A 406 16.56 -22.30 -13.14
C GLN A 406 16.57 -20.99 -12.29
N VAL A 407 17.53 -20.11 -12.52
CA VAL A 407 17.57 -18.79 -11.86
C VAL A 407 17.06 -17.73 -12.82
N PHE A 408 16.04 -16.99 -12.42
CA PHE A 408 15.34 -15.97 -13.19
C PHE A 408 15.46 -14.61 -12.52
N GLY A 409 15.56 -13.55 -13.32
CA GLY A 409 15.57 -12.17 -12.81
C GLY A 409 14.81 -11.22 -13.72
N THR A 410 14.05 -10.29 -13.15
CA THR A 410 13.35 -9.24 -13.90
C THR A 410 13.32 -7.92 -13.13
N MET A 411 13.37 -6.80 -13.83
CA MET A 411 13.15 -5.47 -13.25
C MET A 411 11.67 -5.06 -13.26
N ARG A 412 10.80 -5.87 -13.86
CA ARG A 412 9.38 -5.57 -14.02
C ARG A 412 8.58 -6.09 -12.83
N HIS A 413 7.86 -5.17 -12.21
CA HIS A 413 6.80 -5.45 -11.25
C HIS A 413 5.48 -5.76 -11.98
N GLY A 414 4.55 -6.47 -11.31
CA GLY A 414 3.23 -6.78 -11.84
C GLY A 414 3.21 -7.85 -12.95
N CYS A 415 4.35 -8.39 -13.36
CA CYS A 415 4.40 -9.39 -14.44
C CYS A 415 3.65 -10.70 -14.08
N LEU A 416 3.59 -11.07 -12.81
CA LEU A 416 2.83 -12.23 -12.34
C LEU A 416 1.32 -11.96 -12.24
N GLU A 417 0.89 -10.69 -12.29
CA GLU A 417 -0.53 -10.33 -12.36
C GLU A 417 -1.15 -10.64 -13.73
N VAL A 418 -0.30 -10.78 -14.77
CA VAL A 418 -0.71 -11.19 -16.12
C VAL A 418 -0.87 -12.71 -16.16
N ASP A 419 -2.10 -13.19 -16.29
CA ASP A 419 -2.45 -14.61 -16.17
C ASP A 419 -1.63 -15.52 -17.11
N ALA A 420 -1.45 -15.13 -18.37
CA ALA A 420 -0.68 -15.90 -19.34
C ALA A 420 0.81 -16.00 -18.98
N LEU A 421 1.40 -14.90 -18.48
CA LEU A 421 2.81 -14.88 -18.07
C LEU A 421 3.04 -15.69 -16.80
N ARG A 422 2.14 -15.59 -15.83
CA ARG A 422 2.15 -16.40 -14.60
C ARG A 422 2.05 -17.88 -14.91
N ALA A 423 1.08 -18.26 -15.75
CA ALA A 423 0.89 -19.66 -16.17
C ALA A 423 2.13 -20.21 -16.87
N ALA A 424 2.72 -19.48 -17.81
CA ALA A 424 3.94 -19.89 -18.51
C ALA A 424 5.13 -20.06 -17.54
N PHE A 425 5.31 -19.12 -16.61
CA PHE A 425 6.37 -19.20 -15.60
C PHE A 425 6.19 -20.42 -14.68
N LEU A 426 4.98 -20.67 -14.16
CA LEU A 426 4.70 -21.81 -13.28
C LEU A 426 4.83 -23.16 -14.01
N ALA A 427 4.47 -23.21 -15.29
CA ALA A 427 4.69 -24.41 -16.11
C ALA A 427 6.18 -24.71 -16.32
N ASP A 428 6.99 -23.68 -16.63
CA ASP A 428 8.44 -23.82 -16.86
C ASP A 428 9.19 -24.17 -15.57
N THR A 429 8.80 -23.57 -14.43
CA THR A 429 9.56 -23.72 -13.17
C THR A 429 9.08 -24.87 -12.28
N LEU A 430 7.77 -25.07 -12.17
CA LEU A 430 7.16 -26.04 -11.25
C LEU A 430 6.41 -27.18 -11.95
N GLY A 431 6.34 -27.16 -13.29
CA GLY A 431 5.60 -28.14 -14.07
C GLY A 431 4.10 -28.11 -13.85
N LEU A 432 3.56 -26.98 -13.39
CA LEU A 432 2.13 -26.82 -13.12
C LEU A 432 1.35 -26.58 -14.42
N ALA A 433 0.19 -27.21 -14.52
CA ALA A 433 -0.74 -26.90 -15.60
C ALA A 433 -1.32 -25.47 -15.44
N PRO A 434 -1.68 -24.79 -16.54
CA PRO A 434 -2.35 -23.50 -16.45
C PRO A 434 -3.63 -23.59 -15.62
N SER A 435 -3.78 -22.74 -14.62
CA SER A 435 -4.98 -22.64 -13.82
C SER A 435 -6.06 -21.80 -14.52
N GLN A 436 -7.30 -21.88 -14.03
CA GLN A 436 -8.41 -21.04 -14.49
C GLN A 436 -8.48 -19.70 -13.71
N VAL A 437 -7.45 -19.40 -12.90
CA VAL A 437 -7.42 -18.20 -12.07
C VAL A 437 -7.09 -16.99 -12.94
N SER A 438 -8.00 -16.01 -12.95
CA SER A 438 -7.70 -14.69 -13.49
C SER A 438 -7.50 -13.69 -12.34
N PHE A 439 -6.29 -13.15 -12.21
CA PHE A 439 -5.95 -12.18 -11.17
C PHE A 439 -6.70 -10.85 -11.35
N PRO A 440 -6.80 -10.28 -12.57
CA PRO A 440 -7.61 -9.07 -12.78
C PRO A 440 -9.08 -9.26 -12.40
N ALA A 441 -9.69 -10.40 -12.80
CA ALA A 441 -11.06 -10.70 -12.44
C ALA A 441 -11.22 -10.93 -10.92
N ALA A 442 -10.25 -11.53 -10.25
CA ALA A 442 -10.28 -11.70 -8.80
C ALA A 442 -10.19 -10.35 -8.07
N ARG A 443 -9.36 -9.41 -8.57
CA ARG A 443 -9.28 -8.04 -8.05
C ARG A 443 -10.62 -7.33 -8.19
N GLU A 444 -11.22 -7.34 -9.37
CA GLU A 444 -12.53 -6.72 -9.60
C GLU A 444 -13.61 -7.30 -8.69
N ARG A 445 -13.71 -8.64 -8.55
CA ARG A 445 -14.66 -9.27 -7.62
C ARG A 445 -14.48 -8.83 -6.18
N ARG A 446 -13.23 -8.61 -5.73
CA ARG A 446 -12.95 -8.12 -4.36
C ARG A 446 -13.38 -6.67 -4.17
N LEU A 447 -13.12 -5.82 -5.18
CA LEU A 447 -13.59 -4.44 -5.15
C LEU A 447 -15.13 -4.38 -5.15
N ASP A 448 -15.78 -5.25 -5.92
CA ASP A 448 -17.25 -5.36 -5.93
C ASP A 448 -17.78 -5.87 -4.58
N LEU A 449 -17.19 -6.93 -4.02
CA LEU A 449 -17.53 -7.43 -2.69
C LEU A 449 -17.40 -6.32 -1.61
N LEU A 450 -16.34 -5.52 -1.69
CA LEU A 450 -16.16 -4.42 -0.76
C LEU A 450 -17.23 -3.34 -0.96
N GLY A 451 -17.57 -3.01 -2.20
CA GLY A 451 -18.69 -2.13 -2.51
C GLY A 451 -20.03 -2.65 -1.96
N ASP A 452 -20.30 -3.96 -2.11
CA ASP A 452 -21.51 -4.60 -1.57
C ASP A 452 -21.56 -4.49 -0.03
N LEU A 453 -20.44 -4.76 0.65
CA LEU A 453 -20.36 -4.63 2.12
C LEU A 453 -20.56 -3.19 2.59
N ILE A 454 -20.05 -2.20 1.87
CA ILE A 454 -20.30 -0.79 2.18
C ILE A 454 -21.80 -0.46 2.01
N GLU A 455 -22.41 -0.87 0.90
CA GLU A 455 -23.84 -0.63 0.60
C GLU A 455 -24.77 -1.33 1.61
N GLU A 456 -24.41 -2.52 2.08
CA GLU A 456 -25.22 -3.31 3.01
C GLU A 456 -25.11 -2.85 4.46
N HIS A 457 -23.92 -2.38 4.86
CA HIS A 457 -23.62 -2.17 6.29
C HIS A 457 -23.36 -0.72 6.69
N LEU A 458 -23.26 0.21 5.72
CA LEU A 458 -23.14 1.64 6.01
C LEU A 458 -24.30 2.43 5.39
N ASP A 459 -24.65 3.53 6.02
CA ASP A 459 -25.56 4.52 5.49
C ASP A 459 -24.84 5.39 4.42
N VAL A 460 -24.77 4.84 3.19
CA VAL A 460 -24.07 5.50 2.06
C VAL A 460 -24.80 6.77 1.63
N ASP A 461 -26.12 6.86 1.81
CA ASP A 461 -26.88 8.04 1.46
C ASP A 461 -26.54 9.19 2.42
N ALA A 462 -26.50 8.91 3.73
CA ALA A 462 -26.06 9.89 4.72
C ALA A 462 -24.58 10.31 4.53
N LEU A 463 -23.69 9.38 4.14
CA LEU A 463 -22.31 9.73 3.81
C LEU A 463 -22.21 10.63 2.59
N LEU A 464 -23.04 10.41 1.57
CA LEU A 464 -23.07 11.24 0.37
C LEU A 464 -23.68 12.63 0.67
N GLU A 465 -24.76 12.69 1.45
CA GLU A 465 -25.34 13.94 1.92
C GLU A 465 -24.33 14.75 2.76
N LEU A 466 -23.62 14.07 3.66
CA LEU A 466 -22.56 14.68 4.47
C LEU A 466 -21.44 15.24 3.60
N ALA A 467 -20.98 14.49 2.58
CA ALA A 467 -19.94 14.93 1.65
C ALA A 467 -20.36 16.19 0.88
N GLY A 468 -21.66 16.31 0.52
CA GLY A 468 -22.21 17.46 -0.19
C GLY A 468 -22.53 18.67 0.71
N GLY A 469 -22.99 18.41 1.93
CA GLY A 469 -23.44 19.40 2.90
C GLY A 469 -22.31 20.03 3.74
N GLY A 470 -21.18 19.34 3.84
CA GLY A 470 -20.08 19.75 4.74
C GLY A 470 -20.31 19.34 6.21
N PRO A 471 -19.44 19.78 7.12
CA PRO A 471 -19.54 19.45 8.54
C PRO A 471 -20.86 19.91 9.15
N PRO A 472 -21.48 19.10 10.08
CA PRO A 472 -22.69 19.53 10.79
C PRO A 472 -22.46 20.80 11.61
N SER A 473 -23.48 21.68 11.66
CA SER A 473 -23.34 23.02 12.25
C SER A 473 -23.38 23.06 13.78
N GLU A 474 -23.88 22.01 14.46
CA GLU A 474 -24.15 22.02 15.90
C GLU A 474 -23.71 20.72 16.57
N LEU A 475 -22.39 20.45 16.55
CA LEU A 475 -21.84 19.33 17.28
C LEU A 475 -21.38 19.73 18.69
N PRO A 476 -21.70 18.94 19.73
CA PRO A 476 -21.28 19.28 21.09
C PRO A 476 -19.75 19.16 21.24
N PHE A 477 -19.20 20.11 21.99
CA PHE A 477 -17.80 20.05 22.40
C PHE A 477 -17.64 19.01 23.52
N LEU A 478 -16.62 18.16 23.38
CA LEU A 478 -16.24 17.17 24.37
C LEU A 478 -14.95 17.59 25.09
N PRO A 479 -15.00 17.90 26.39
CA PRO A 479 -13.80 18.24 27.13
C PRO A 479 -12.90 17.00 27.29
N PRO A 480 -11.54 17.15 27.52
CA PRO A 480 -10.92 18.45 27.81
C PRO A 480 -10.65 19.31 26.58
N GLY A 481 -10.65 18.74 25.36
CA GLY A 481 -10.15 19.41 24.16
C GLY A 481 -8.61 19.58 24.19
N ALA A 482 -7.98 19.62 23.01
CA ALA A 482 -6.58 20.01 22.92
C ALA A 482 -6.45 21.53 23.09
N PRO A 483 -5.31 22.03 23.64
CA PRO A 483 -5.04 23.46 23.74
C PRO A 483 -4.84 24.10 22.38
#